data_06992865b9ecb67f175955c672e1f64f
#
_entry.id   06992865b9ecb67f175955c672e1f64f
#
_cell.length_a   1.000
_cell.length_b   1.000
_cell.length_c   1.000
_cell.angle_alpha   90.00
_cell.angle_beta   90.00
_cell.angle_gamma   90.00
#
_symmetry.space_group_name_H-M   'P 1'
#
loop_
_entity.id
_entity.type
_entity.pdbx_description
1 polymer ?
#
loop_
_entity_poly.entity_id
_entity_poly.type
_entity_poly.pdbx_seq_one_letter_code
_entity_poly.pdbx_strand_id
1 'polypeptide(L)'
;MANKKKKKQTKTPGQFAAEYFTKIVIGAYVFLMLCVYPLFFRLDSEMSGGGIVPHRYFDMGETKFAFFQWVTYLCLGLMILAALYYAYVFNREVSFFKAIKETSLTDRFAAAYFFACWLSFLLAENKELALLGFQGWNMGFISQVFFILALYFVSRFWQWSPTTLMCAVAAAAVTHQMGILQRFKFDPLGMYVNVAPESVEKFVSTLGQTTWYSSYAVLIVPLGMYFYWSDERRWMRIASAIYIALAFGMLVTTNSDSAYVAMVLIFMVFFRYSLESNERMKRFLEMAGIGLASMQIIGLMRALFPERTPKLITGDEKITEFATHSPIFIVAFLIVVALYILLRLYGEGGPMVKSGSGKKGFDISAHEKVIWRITLTAACLVIGGVLIAIIVVTFHLLPESVIPADSEIYKGSFFMFNDSWGNHRGFNWRMAVKALKNIFAGQGTGSFFTGLKDLLVGNGPDCFEIAMEKYCQPEVSQYWKGLKLACAHNEFLNLLVTGGILGTVSYIGIMVSCFKECASVVKKEPAVIAFMAAIPAYMGHNFFCYQQCICTPILFILMGIGLMIVRSVRKEESQAAKN
;
A
#
# COMPACT_ATOMS: atom_id res chain seq x y z
N MET A 1 -29.42 17.87 -47.79
CA MET A 1 -28.72 16.96 -46.85
C MET A 1 -29.27 17.20 -45.46
N ALA A 2 -30.05 16.27 -44.95
CA ALA A 2 -30.80 16.43 -43.69
C ALA A 2 -29.88 16.16 -42.48
N ASN A 3 -29.69 17.19 -41.69
CA ASN A 3 -28.97 17.18 -40.42
C ASN A 3 -29.78 16.35 -39.38
N LYS A 4 -29.48 15.05 -39.27
CA LYS A 4 -30.02 14.21 -38.20
C LYS A 4 -29.36 14.63 -36.87
N LYS A 5 -29.95 15.64 -36.22
CA LYS A 5 -29.68 15.90 -34.79
C LYS A 5 -30.01 14.62 -34.01
N LYS A 6 -28.96 13.91 -33.53
CA LYS A 6 -29.15 12.84 -32.56
C LYS A 6 -29.90 13.40 -31.35
N LYS A 7 -31.18 13.06 -31.19
CA LYS A 7 -31.93 13.31 -29.96
C LYS A 7 -31.16 12.71 -28.81
N LYS A 8 -30.72 13.54 -27.86
CA LYS A 8 -30.26 13.03 -26.55
C LYS A 8 -31.42 12.21 -26.01
N GLN A 9 -31.27 10.91 -25.91
CA GLN A 9 -32.25 10.04 -25.26
C GLN A 9 -32.40 10.53 -23.81
N THR A 10 -33.54 11.10 -23.49
CA THR A 10 -33.89 11.47 -22.12
C THR A 10 -34.01 10.19 -21.29
N LYS A 11 -33.24 10.12 -20.22
CA LYS A 11 -33.27 8.96 -19.30
C LYS A 11 -34.68 8.87 -18.70
N THR A 12 -35.17 7.65 -18.54
CA THR A 12 -36.41 7.41 -17.80
C THR A 12 -36.23 7.72 -16.32
N PRO A 13 -37.29 8.05 -15.56
CA PRO A 13 -37.21 8.26 -14.12
C PRO A 13 -36.52 7.10 -13.37
N GLY A 14 -36.80 5.86 -13.76
CA GLY A 14 -36.16 4.67 -13.18
C GLY A 14 -34.64 4.60 -13.45
N GLN A 15 -34.23 4.99 -14.66
CA GLN A 15 -32.79 5.06 -14.99
C GLN A 15 -32.09 6.14 -14.18
N PHE A 16 -32.70 7.29 -14.01
CA PHE A 16 -32.17 8.36 -13.18
C PHE A 16 -32.05 7.92 -11.71
N ALA A 17 -33.12 7.31 -11.16
CA ALA A 17 -33.12 6.81 -9.79
C ALA A 17 -32.03 5.74 -9.54
N ALA A 18 -31.88 4.77 -10.47
CA ALA A 18 -30.85 3.73 -10.36
C ALA A 18 -29.43 4.31 -10.35
N GLU A 19 -29.13 5.23 -11.26
CA GLU A 19 -27.82 5.90 -11.30
C GLU A 19 -27.55 6.74 -10.04
N TYR A 20 -28.55 7.46 -9.57
CA TYR A 20 -28.41 8.32 -8.40
C TYR A 20 -28.16 7.49 -7.13
N PHE A 21 -28.93 6.41 -6.96
CA PHE A 21 -28.78 5.51 -5.82
C PHE A 21 -27.41 4.85 -5.78
N THR A 22 -26.94 4.28 -6.91
CA THR A 22 -25.61 3.66 -6.98
C THR A 22 -24.49 4.63 -6.65
N LYS A 23 -24.59 5.88 -7.10
CA LYS A 23 -23.60 6.93 -6.80
C LYS A 23 -23.56 7.30 -5.33
N ILE A 24 -24.71 7.42 -4.67
CA ILE A 24 -24.77 7.72 -3.23
C ILE A 24 -24.16 6.58 -2.42
N VAL A 25 -24.59 5.35 -2.67
CA VAL A 25 -24.16 4.20 -1.89
C VAL A 25 -22.64 3.99 -2.02
N ILE A 26 -22.10 4.03 -3.25
CA ILE A 26 -20.67 3.85 -3.44
C ILE A 26 -19.86 5.06 -2.96
N GLY A 27 -20.42 6.27 -3.06
CA GLY A 27 -19.84 7.48 -2.49
C GLY A 27 -19.72 7.40 -0.98
N ALA A 28 -20.78 6.93 -0.30
CA ALA A 28 -20.79 6.70 1.13
C ALA A 28 -19.78 5.61 1.54
N TYR A 29 -19.71 4.50 0.78
CA TYR A 29 -18.73 3.45 1.02
C TYR A 29 -17.30 3.99 0.98
N VAL A 30 -16.94 4.69 -0.10
CA VAL A 30 -15.59 5.27 -0.26
C VAL A 30 -15.31 6.29 0.84
N PHE A 31 -16.27 7.13 1.20
CA PHE A 31 -16.11 8.10 2.29
C PHE A 31 -15.91 7.42 3.63
N LEU A 32 -16.74 6.44 3.97
CA LEU A 32 -16.62 5.70 5.23
C LEU A 32 -15.27 4.97 5.32
N MET A 33 -14.83 4.34 4.24
CA MET A 33 -13.58 3.58 4.24
C MET A 33 -12.32 4.45 4.19
N LEU A 34 -12.33 5.59 3.51
CA LEU A 34 -11.14 6.45 3.40
C LEU A 34 -11.06 7.51 4.51
N CYS A 35 -12.21 8.00 5.01
CA CYS A 35 -12.24 9.15 5.93
C CYS A 35 -12.57 8.75 7.38
N VAL A 36 -13.50 7.81 7.57
CA VAL A 36 -13.97 7.42 8.92
C VAL A 36 -13.18 6.23 9.45
N TYR A 37 -13.02 5.21 8.64
CA TYR A 37 -12.37 3.96 9.03
C TYR A 37 -10.97 4.14 9.66
N PRO A 38 -10.07 4.98 9.13
CA PRO A 38 -8.76 5.18 9.74
C PRO A 38 -8.83 5.74 11.15
N LEU A 39 -9.84 6.57 11.42
CA LEU A 39 -10.06 7.23 12.72
C LEU A 39 -10.87 6.37 13.69
N PHE A 40 -11.56 5.35 13.20
CA PHE A 40 -12.44 4.52 14.02
C PHE A 40 -11.63 3.66 14.99
N PHE A 41 -11.99 3.69 16.25
CA PHE A 41 -11.52 2.78 17.28
C PHE A 41 -12.63 2.54 18.32
N ARG A 42 -12.57 1.42 19.01
CA ARG A 42 -13.53 1.06 20.03
C ARG A 42 -12.93 1.34 21.40
N LEU A 43 -13.75 1.89 22.29
CA LEU A 43 -13.43 2.04 23.69
C LEU A 43 -13.87 0.76 24.40
N ASP A 44 -12.98 -0.22 24.45
CA ASP A 44 -13.24 -1.42 25.23
C ASP A 44 -12.84 -1.20 26.70
N SER A 45 -13.57 -1.84 27.59
CA SER A 45 -13.31 -1.81 29.03
C SER A 45 -13.51 -3.20 29.61
N GLU A 46 -12.59 -3.63 30.45
CA GLU A 46 -12.70 -4.87 31.21
C GLU A 46 -12.91 -4.58 32.69
N MET A 47 -13.64 -5.47 33.37
CA MET A 47 -13.71 -5.48 34.81
C MET A 47 -12.46 -6.15 35.38
N SER A 48 -11.57 -5.39 35.98
CA SER A 48 -10.36 -5.89 36.64
C SER A 48 -10.23 -5.33 38.02
N GLY A 49 -10.07 -6.20 39.04
CA GLY A 49 -9.75 -5.79 40.39
C GLY A 49 -10.75 -4.86 41.11
N GLY A 50 -12.03 -4.88 40.68
CA GLY A 50 -13.10 -4.05 41.28
C GLY A 50 -13.37 -2.73 40.57
N GLY A 51 -12.79 -2.48 39.39
CA GLY A 51 -13.04 -1.31 38.57
C GLY A 51 -13.08 -1.60 37.07
N ILE A 52 -13.64 -0.65 36.30
CA ILE A 52 -13.64 -0.70 34.83
C ILE A 52 -12.31 -0.11 34.34
N VAL A 53 -11.56 -0.93 33.63
CA VAL A 53 -10.23 -0.57 33.12
C VAL A 53 -10.32 -0.45 31.58
N PRO A 54 -10.03 0.71 30.99
CA PRO A 54 -10.11 0.88 29.54
C PRO A 54 -8.96 0.15 28.82
N HIS A 55 -9.30 -0.63 27.77
CA HIS A 55 -8.36 -1.28 26.87
C HIS A 55 -8.63 -0.82 25.44
N ARG A 56 -7.80 0.07 24.89
CA ARG A 56 -8.07 0.68 23.58
C ARG A 56 -7.34 0.03 22.42
N TYR A 57 -6.20 -0.62 22.71
CA TYR A 57 -5.50 -1.42 21.73
C TYR A 57 -5.85 -2.91 21.76
N PHE A 58 -6.70 -3.30 22.71
CA PHE A 58 -7.19 -4.66 22.78
C PHE A 58 -8.06 -4.95 21.53
N ASP A 59 -7.77 -6.05 20.83
CA ASP A 59 -8.47 -6.48 19.61
C ASP A 59 -8.63 -5.40 18.52
N MET A 60 -7.63 -4.52 18.35
CA MET A 60 -7.68 -3.50 17.31
C MET A 60 -7.91 -4.10 15.91
N GLY A 61 -7.33 -5.25 15.60
CA GLY A 61 -7.56 -5.98 14.36
C GLY A 61 -9.03 -6.35 14.19
N GLU A 62 -9.64 -6.97 15.19
CA GLU A 62 -11.06 -7.34 15.17
C GLU A 62 -11.98 -6.12 15.11
N THR A 63 -11.67 -5.06 15.85
CA THR A 63 -12.43 -3.81 15.81
C THR A 63 -12.43 -3.19 14.41
N LYS A 64 -11.27 -3.13 13.76
CA LYS A 64 -11.14 -2.65 12.39
C LYS A 64 -11.83 -3.58 11.40
N PHE A 65 -11.66 -4.89 11.57
CA PHE A 65 -12.32 -5.86 10.72
C PHE A 65 -13.85 -5.77 10.83
N ALA A 66 -14.39 -5.65 12.03
CA ALA A 66 -15.84 -5.50 12.25
C ALA A 66 -16.39 -4.25 11.53
N PHE A 67 -15.72 -3.08 11.63
CA PHE A 67 -16.12 -1.90 10.88
C PHE A 67 -16.09 -2.14 9.38
N PHE A 68 -14.98 -2.66 8.86
CA PHE A 68 -14.83 -3.00 7.44
C PHE A 68 -15.93 -3.95 6.97
N GLN A 69 -16.17 -5.01 7.74
CA GLN A 69 -17.18 -6.03 7.42
C GLN A 69 -18.59 -5.43 7.36
N TRP A 70 -19.01 -4.72 8.41
CA TRP A 70 -20.36 -4.15 8.46
C TRP A 70 -20.61 -3.08 7.40
N VAL A 71 -19.65 -2.18 7.21
CA VAL A 71 -19.76 -1.15 6.16
C VAL A 71 -19.81 -1.81 4.77
N THR A 72 -19.01 -2.86 4.57
CA THR A 72 -18.95 -3.58 3.30
C THR A 72 -20.23 -4.38 3.06
N TYR A 73 -20.75 -5.12 4.04
CA TYR A 73 -22.03 -5.84 3.92
C TYR A 73 -23.17 -4.88 3.56
N LEU A 74 -23.27 -3.76 4.28
CA LEU A 74 -24.34 -2.79 4.02
C LEU A 74 -24.18 -2.17 2.64
N CYS A 75 -23.04 -1.56 2.36
CA CYS A 75 -22.87 -0.77 1.13
C CYS A 75 -22.78 -1.66 -0.11
N LEU A 76 -21.97 -2.73 -0.09
CA LEU A 76 -21.84 -3.60 -1.26
C LEU A 76 -23.07 -4.50 -1.45
N GLY A 77 -23.76 -4.89 -0.38
CA GLY A 77 -25.05 -5.55 -0.46
C GLY A 77 -26.09 -4.68 -1.17
N LEU A 78 -26.20 -3.41 -0.76
CA LEU A 78 -27.05 -2.42 -1.45
C LEU A 78 -26.59 -2.19 -2.90
N MET A 79 -25.27 -2.23 -3.18
CA MET A 79 -24.75 -2.10 -4.54
C MET A 79 -25.09 -3.29 -5.42
N ILE A 80 -25.10 -4.51 -4.88
CA ILE A 80 -25.55 -5.71 -5.62
C ILE A 80 -27.02 -5.52 -6.01
N LEU A 81 -27.89 -5.14 -5.06
CA LEU A 81 -29.31 -4.89 -5.33
C LEU A 81 -29.50 -3.76 -6.36
N ALA A 82 -28.76 -2.68 -6.21
CA ALA A 82 -28.79 -1.56 -7.15
C ALA A 82 -28.27 -1.96 -8.54
N ALA A 83 -27.22 -2.79 -8.63
CA ALA A 83 -26.69 -3.28 -9.89
C ALA A 83 -27.68 -4.22 -10.61
N LEU A 84 -28.39 -5.06 -9.87
CA LEU A 84 -29.47 -5.89 -10.41
C LEU A 84 -30.62 -5.03 -10.94
N TYR A 85 -31.05 -4.03 -10.19
CA TYR A 85 -32.07 -3.09 -10.64
C TYR A 85 -31.60 -2.27 -11.86
N TYR A 86 -30.37 -1.79 -11.85
CA TYR A 86 -29.76 -1.08 -12.98
C TYR A 86 -29.71 -1.99 -14.22
N ALA A 87 -29.28 -3.22 -14.09
CA ALA A 87 -29.27 -4.20 -15.17
C ALA A 87 -30.69 -4.44 -15.72
N TYR A 88 -31.69 -4.59 -14.86
CA TYR A 88 -33.08 -4.76 -15.26
C TYR A 88 -33.61 -3.55 -16.05
N VAL A 89 -33.32 -2.32 -15.60
CA VAL A 89 -33.84 -1.07 -16.22
C VAL A 89 -33.14 -0.75 -17.55
N PHE A 90 -31.84 -1.07 -17.68
CA PHE A 90 -31.05 -0.73 -18.86
C PHE A 90 -30.84 -1.91 -19.83
N ASN A 91 -31.11 -3.15 -19.43
CA ASN A 91 -30.54 -4.34 -20.04
C ASN A 91 -31.38 -4.97 -21.15
N ARG A 92 -32.29 -4.29 -21.79
CA ARG A 92 -32.91 -4.86 -23.00
C ARG A 92 -31.96 -4.98 -24.21
N GLU A 93 -30.70 -4.47 -24.13
CA GLU A 93 -29.80 -4.38 -25.27
C GLU A 93 -28.34 -4.82 -25.00
N VAL A 94 -27.95 -5.22 -23.79
CA VAL A 94 -26.55 -5.59 -23.53
C VAL A 94 -26.35 -7.09 -23.68
N SER A 95 -25.76 -7.50 -24.79
CA SER A 95 -25.30 -8.89 -24.97
C SER A 95 -24.18 -9.21 -23.98
N PHE A 96 -24.27 -10.36 -23.31
CA PHE A 96 -23.25 -10.92 -22.42
C PHE A 96 -21.84 -10.92 -23.08
N PHE A 97 -21.75 -11.28 -24.35
CA PHE A 97 -20.50 -11.25 -25.10
C PHE A 97 -19.94 -9.84 -25.31
N LYS A 98 -20.80 -8.81 -25.40
CA LYS A 98 -20.37 -7.42 -25.48
C LYS A 98 -19.80 -6.94 -24.15
N ALA A 99 -20.45 -7.29 -23.04
CA ALA A 99 -19.96 -6.99 -21.69
C ALA A 99 -18.58 -7.61 -21.43
N ILE A 100 -18.34 -8.85 -21.87
CA ILE A 100 -17.03 -9.51 -21.76
C ILE A 100 -15.97 -8.80 -22.60
N LYS A 101 -16.31 -8.34 -23.80
CA LYS A 101 -15.36 -7.59 -24.67
C LYS A 101 -14.97 -6.23 -24.11
N GLU A 102 -15.83 -5.61 -23.31
CA GLU A 102 -15.60 -4.31 -22.68
C GLU A 102 -14.86 -4.40 -21.33
N THR A 103 -14.52 -5.63 -20.85
CA THR A 103 -13.72 -5.80 -19.63
C THR A 103 -12.27 -5.39 -19.85
N SER A 104 -11.72 -4.64 -18.88
CA SER A 104 -10.30 -4.31 -18.89
C SER A 104 -9.44 -5.53 -18.53
N LEU A 105 -8.13 -5.42 -18.73
CA LEU A 105 -7.20 -6.48 -18.33
C LEU A 105 -7.24 -6.70 -16.81
N THR A 106 -7.37 -5.61 -16.03
CA THR A 106 -7.51 -5.68 -14.57
C THR A 106 -8.79 -6.41 -14.16
N ASP A 107 -9.92 -6.18 -14.84
CA ASP A 107 -11.16 -6.91 -14.57
C ASP A 107 -11.01 -8.42 -14.80
N ARG A 108 -10.28 -8.81 -15.84
CA ARG A 108 -10.04 -10.23 -16.15
C ARG A 108 -9.18 -10.90 -15.09
N PHE A 109 -8.11 -10.22 -14.63
CA PHE A 109 -7.30 -10.72 -13.53
C PHE A 109 -8.07 -10.76 -12.22
N ALA A 110 -8.94 -9.77 -11.94
CA ALA A 110 -9.80 -9.78 -10.76
C ALA A 110 -10.78 -10.98 -10.78
N ALA A 111 -11.38 -11.28 -11.94
CA ALA A 111 -12.21 -12.46 -12.12
C ALA A 111 -11.39 -13.76 -11.94
N ALA A 112 -10.19 -13.83 -12.52
CA ALA A 112 -9.31 -14.99 -12.36
C ALA A 112 -8.92 -15.20 -10.89
N TYR A 113 -8.63 -14.11 -10.17
CA TYR A 113 -8.32 -14.15 -8.74
C TYR A 113 -9.51 -14.62 -7.90
N PHE A 114 -10.71 -14.13 -8.20
CA PHE A 114 -11.93 -14.62 -7.56
C PHE A 114 -12.08 -16.14 -7.71
N PHE A 115 -11.97 -16.66 -8.94
CA PHE A 115 -12.09 -18.08 -9.20
C PHE A 115 -10.96 -18.90 -8.56
N ALA A 116 -9.73 -18.37 -8.52
CA ALA A 116 -8.62 -19.01 -7.83
C ALA A 116 -8.87 -19.10 -6.31
N CYS A 117 -9.31 -18.00 -5.68
CA CYS A 117 -9.66 -17.99 -4.25
C CYS A 117 -10.85 -18.90 -3.95
N TRP A 118 -11.88 -18.90 -4.80
CA TRP A 118 -13.05 -19.74 -4.66
C TRP A 118 -12.67 -21.24 -4.74
N LEU A 119 -11.86 -21.61 -5.73
CA LEU A 119 -11.39 -22.98 -5.88
C LEU A 119 -10.48 -23.39 -4.71
N SER A 120 -9.57 -22.50 -4.29
CA SER A 120 -8.72 -22.70 -3.13
C SER A 120 -9.55 -22.93 -1.85
N PHE A 121 -10.60 -22.13 -1.63
CA PHE A 121 -11.54 -22.30 -0.53
C PHE A 121 -12.29 -23.65 -0.61
N LEU A 122 -12.80 -24.00 -1.79
CA LEU A 122 -13.53 -25.26 -1.96
C LEU A 122 -12.66 -26.50 -1.68
N LEU A 123 -11.37 -26.40 -1.92
CA LEU A 123 -10.41 -27.49 -1.76
C LEU A 123 -9.57 -27.39 -0.47
N ALA A 124 -9.82 -26.38 0.37
CA ALA A 124 -9.15 -26.21 1.66
C ALA A 124 -9.51 -27.32 2.64
N GLU A 125 -8.56 -27.74 3.47
CA GLU A 125 -8.77 -28.73 4.52
C GLU A 125 -9.59 -28.15 5.69
N ASN A 126 -9.28 -26.93 6.11
CA ASN A 126 -10.03 -26.20 7.13
C ASN A 126 -10.94 -25.15 6.48
N LYS A 127 -12.23 -25.46 6.39
CA LYS A 127 -13.23 -24.61 5.72
C LYS A 127 -13.53 -23.32 6.49
N GLU A 128 -13.56 -23.38 7.81
CA GLU A 128 -13.86 -22.23 8.65
C GLU A 128 -12.73 -21.20 8.56
N LEU A 129 -11.49 -21.64 8.74
CA LEU A 129 -10.32 -20.79 8.59
C LEU A 129 -10.22 -20.21 7.18
N ALA A 130 -10.42 -21.04 6.15
CA ALA A 130 -10.38 -20.59 4.76
C ALA A 130 -11.50 -19.60 4.40
N LEU A 131 -12.65 -19.68 5.07
CA LEU A 131 -13.78 -18.78 4.85
C LEU A 131 -13.58 -17.43 5.54
N LEU A 132 -13.25 -17.45 6.84
CA LEU A 132 -13.21 -16.26 7.70
C LEU A 132 -11.80 -15.67 7.79
N GLY A 133 -10.77 -16.49 7.74
CA GLY A 133 -9.38 -16.11 7.94
C GLY A 133 -8.91 -16.28 9.38
N PHE A 134 -7.61 -16.09 9.59
CA PHE A 134 -6.98 -16.14 10.90
C PHE A 134 -7.44 -14.94 11.75
N GLN A 135 -7.82 -15.20 12.98
CA GLN A 135 -8.34 -14.20 13.91
C GLN A 135 -7.37 -13.01 14.07
N GLY A 136 -7.90 -11.80 13.97
CA GLY A 136 -7.16 -10.55 14.02
C GLY A 136 -6.68 -10.04 12.66
N TRP A 137 -6.52 -10.90 11.64
CA TRP A 137 -6.19 -10.52 10.26
C TRP A 137 -7.36 -10.69 9.31
N ASN A 138 -8.10 -11.78 9.46
CA ASN A 138 -9.38 -12.05 8.80
C ASN A 138 -9.30 -11.96 7.25
N MET A 139 -8.25 -12.57 6.66
CA MET A 139 -7.98 -12.53 5.22
C MET A 139 -8.52 -13.75 4.47
N GLY A 140 -9.52 -14.41 5.02
CA GLY A 140 -10.20 -15.53 4.38
C GLY A 140 -10.97 -15.16 3.11
N PHE A 141 -11.64 -16.13 2.51
CA PHE A 141 -12.33 -16.00 1.23
C PHE A 141 -13.34 -14.83 1.19
N ILE A 142 -14.08 -14.59 2.27
CA ILE A 142 -15.04 -13.48 2.35
C ILE A 142 -14.35 -12.14 2.13
N SER A 143 -13.20 -11.90 2.78
CA SER A 143 -12.43 -10.66 2.62
C SER A 143 -11.91 -10.50 1.19
N GLN A 144 -11.43 -11.58 0.56
CA GLN A 144 -10.99 -11.54 -0.83
C GLN A 144 -12.12 -11.16 -1.80
N VAL A 145 -13.32 -11.70 -1.57
CA VAL A 145 -14.52 -11.32 -2.34
C VAL A 145 -14.85 -9.84 -2.17
N PHE A 146 -14.76 -9.33 -0.94
CA PHE A 146 -15.02 -7.91 -0.68
C PHE A 146 -14.04 -6.98 -1.39
N PHE A 147 -12.78 -7.33 -1.45
CA PHE A 147 -11.78 -6.56 -2.18
C PHE A 147 -12.12 -6.47 -3.67
N ILE A 148 -12.47 -7.59 -4.27
CA ILE A 148 -12.83 -7.65 -5.69
C ILE A 148 -14.12 -6.86 -5.97
N LEU A 149 -15.13 -6.99 -5.11
CA LEU A 149 -16.38 -6.23 -5.24
C LEU A 149 -16.15 -4.72 -5.06
N ALA A 150 -15.31 -4.31 -4.10
CA ALA A 150 -14.93 -2.92 -3.90
C ALA A 150 -14.26 -2.34 -5.16
N LEU A 151 -13.25 -3.04 -5.71
CA LEU A 151 -12.59 -2.66 -6.96
C LEU A 151 -13.61 -2.51 -8.10
N TYR A 152 -14.49 -3.51 -8.26
CA TYR A 152 -15.49 -3.55 -9.32
C TYR A 152 -16.46 -2.37 -9.22
N PHE A 153 -17.10 -2.19 -8.07
CA PHE A 153 -18.13 -1.17 -7.90
C PHE A 153 -17.55 0.25 -7.88
N VAL A 154 -16.43 0.48 -7.20
CA VAL A 154 -15.79 1.79 -7.19
C VAL A 154 -15.36 2.20 -8.60
N SER A 155 -14.75 1.29 -9.36
CA SER A 155 -14.28 1.60 -10.72
C SER A 155 -15.40 1.93 -11.72
N ARG A 156 -16.64 1.60 -11.41
CA ARG A 156 -17.79 1.80 -12.32
C ARG A 156 -18.78 2.86 -11.87
N PHE A 157 -18.97 3.00 -10.56
CA PHE A 157 -20.08 3.79 -10.02
C PHE A 157 -19.64 4.98 -9.18
N TRP A 158 -18.38 4.99 -8.67
CA TRP A 158 -17.89 6.16 -7.97
C TRP A 158 -17.68 7.33 -8.92
N GLN A 159 -17.89 8.54 -8.40
CA GLN A 159 -17.68 9.78 -9.15
C GLN A 159 -16.55 10.57 -8.49
N TRP A 160 -15.74 11.23 -9.33
CA TRP A 160 -14.68 12.08 -8.87
C TRP A 160 -15.15 13.09 -7.82
N SER A 161 -14.58 13.01 -6.62
CA SER A 161 -14.91 13.89 -5.50
C SER A 161 -13.61 14.36 -4.82
N PRO A 162 -13.08 15.52 -5.23
CA PRO A 162 -11.90 16.10 -4.58
C PRO A 162 -12.11 16.29 -3.08
N THR A 163 -13.33 16.64 -2.65
CA THR A 163 -13.66 16.82 -1.23
C THR A 163 -13.47 15.53 -0.44
N THR A 164 -13.98 14.40 -0.93
CA THR A 164 -13.77 13.08 -0.27
C THR A 164 -12.27 12.76 -0.15
N LEU A 165 -11.50 13.02 -1.20
CA LEU A 165 -10.06 12.75 -1.20
C LEU A 165 -9.30 13.70 -0.26
N MET A 166 -9.70 14.97 -0.17
CA MET A 166 -9.14 15.91 0.82
C MET A 166 -9.48 15.49 2.25
N CYS A 167 -10.71 15.03 2.50
CA CYS A 167 -11.10 14.47 3.81
C CYS A 167 -10.28 13.23 4.17
N ALA A 168 -9.96 12.37 3.19
CA ALA A 168 -9.10 11.20 3.42
C ALA A 168 -7.68 11.62 3.83
N VAL A 169 -7.10 12.62 3.15
CA VAL A 169 -5.78 13.20 3.52
C VAL A 169 -5.84 13.84 4.91
N ALA A 170 -6.93 14.55 5.23
CA ALA A 170 -7.11 15.15 6.56
C ALA A 170 -7.23 14.09 7.66
N ALA A 171 -7.99 13.01 7.42
CA ALA A 171 -8.08 11.88 8.34
C ALA A 171 -6.71 11.22 8.58
N ALA A 172 -5.93 11.03 7.50
CA ALA A 172 -4.57 10.53 7.62
C ALA A 172 -3.65 11.51 8.37
N ALA A 173 -3.77 12.82 8.16
CA ALA A 173 -3.01 13.82 8.93
C ALA A 173 -3.28 13.72 10.43
N VAL A 174 -4.54 13.51 10.82
CA VAL A 174 -4.91 13.30 12.23
C VAL A 174 -4.27 12.04 12.78
N THR A 175 -4.29 10.92 12.04
CA THR A 175 -3.63 9.68 12.48
C THR A 175 -2.11 9.84 12.61
N HIS A 176 -1.48 10.59 11.69
CA HIS A 176 -0.04 10.89 11.74
C HIS A 176 0.32 11.76 12.94
N GLN A 177 -0.40 12.86 13.12
CA GLN A 177 -0.20 13.75 14.26
C GLN A 177 -0.35 13.01 15.58
N MET A 178 -1.39 12.20 15.72
CA MET A 178 -1.64 11.41 16.92
C MET A 178 -0.49 10.42 17.19
N GLY A 179 -0.03 9.71 16.17
CA GLY A 179 1.07 8.77 16.31
C GLY A 179 2.39 9.46 16.68
N ILE A 180 2.71 10.63 16.12
CA ILE A 180 3.88 11.42 16.51
C ILE A 180 3.78 11.82 17.99
N LEU A 181 2.64 12.35 18.42
CA LEU A 181 2.44 12.74 19.81
C LEU A 181 2.64 11.56 20.77
N GLN A 182 2.09 10.40 20.45
CA GLN A 182 2.24 9.18 21.24
C GLN A 182 3.72 8.75 21.35
N ARG A 183 4.51 8.89 20.27
CA ARG A 183 5.94 8.59 20.29
C ARG A 183 6.74 9.56 21.17
N PHE A 184 6.19 10.73 21.48
CA PHE A 184 6.73 11.67 22.45
C PHE A 184 6.02 11.57 23.83
N LYS A 185 5.44 10.41 24.16
CA LYS A 185 4.74 10.12 25.43
C LYS A 185 3.58 11.07 25.73
N PHE A 186 2.95 11.61 24.69
CA PHE A 186 1.72 12.37 24.82
C PHE A 186 0.58 11.59 24.19
N ASP A 187 -0.23 10.96 25.02
CA ASP A 187 -1.36 10.11 24.61
C ASP A 187 -2.70 10.76 25.00
N PRO A 188 -3.21 11.71 24.21
CA PRO A 188 -4.38 12.51 24.57
C PRO A 188 -5.68 11.69 24.65
N LEU A 189 -5.71 10.52 24.02
CA LEU A 189 -6.88 9.63 24.04
C LEU A 189 -6.75 8.48 25.04
N GLY A 190 -5.64 8.42 25.76
CA GLY A 190 -5.38 7.33 26.70
C GLY A 190 -5.34 5.95 26.04
N MET A 191 -4.80 5.87 24.82
CA MET A 191 -4.71 4.62 24.05
C MET A 191 -3.75 3.61 24.68
N TYR A 192 -2.76 4.10 25.43
CA TYR A 192 -1.76 3.27 26.13
C TYR A 192 -2.12 2.90 27.56
N VAL A 193 -3.28 3.33 28.05
CA VAL A 193 -3.75 2.93 29.38
C VAL A 193 -3.90 1.42 29.43
N ASN A 194 -3.24 0.78 30.41
CA ASN A 194 -3.18 -0.67 30.63
C ASN A 194 -2.52 -1.50 29.50
N VAL A 195 -1.81 -0.85 28.60
CA VAL A 195 -0.94 -1.56 27.66
C VAL A 195 0.38 -1.86 28.35
N ALA A 196 0.83 -3.11 28.29
CA ALA A 196 2.11 -3.51 28.87
C ALA A 196 3.26 -2.69 28.26
N PRO A 197 4.22 -2.18 29.04
CA PRO A 197 5.28 -1.30 28.57
C PRO A 197 6.02 -1.82 27.32
N GLU A 198 6.29 -3.13 27.26
CA GLU A 198 6.92 -3.80 26.12
C GLU A 198 6.05 -3.86 24.86
N SER A 199 4.75 -3.58 25.01
CA SER A 199 3.78 -3.57 23.91
C SER A 199 3.46 -2.16 23.42
N VAL A 200 3.69 -1.11 24.23
CA VAL A 200 3.42 0.29 23.86
C VAL A 200 4.11 0.67 22.55
N GLU A 201 5.34 0.20 22.34
CA GLU A 201 6.11 0.51 21.15
C GLU A 201 5.59 -0.16 19.87
N LYS A 202 4.82 -1.25 20.04
CA LYS A 202 4.26 -2.01 18.93
C LYS A 202 2.98 -1.38 18.36
N PHE A 203 2.35 -0.49 19.11
CA PHE A 203 1.08 0.13 18.76
C PHE A 203 1.21 1.63 18.54
N VAL A 204 0.46 2.16 17.59
CA VAL A 204 0.52 3.58 17.23
C VAL A 204 -0.79 4.06 16.62
N SER A 205 -1.17 5.28 16.97
CA SER A 205 -2.35 5.96 16.45
C SER A 205 -3.64 5.14 16.69
N THR A 206 -4.62 5.29 15.84
CA THR A 206 -5.88 4.54 15.82
C THR A 206 -5.83 3.26 14.97
N LEU A 207 -4.65 2.92 14.46
CA LEU A 207 -4.48 1.82 13.50
C LEU A 207 -3.82 0.58 14.11
N GLY A 208 -3.28 0.70 15.31
CA GLY A 208 -2.70 -0.41 16.04
C GLY A 208 -1.23 -0.65 15.72
N GLN A 209 -0.86 -1.84 15.26
CA GLN A 209 0.53 -2.22 15.07
C GLN A 209 1.27 -1.31 14.08
N THR A 210 2.56 -1.04 14.35
CA THR A 210 3.39 -0.13 13.54
C THR A 210 3.46 -0.50 12.06
N THR A 211 3.54 -1.79 11.73
CA THR A 211 3.54 -2.24 10.33
C THR A 211 2.17 -2.09 9.66
N TRP A 212 1.08 -2.23 10.40
CA TRP A 212 -0.28 -1.97 9.88
C TRP A 212 -0.47 -0.49 9.61
N TYR A 213 -0.03 0.34 10.55
CA TYR A 213 -0.06 1.77 10.39
C TYR A 213 0.75 2.23 9.16
N SER A 214 1.99 1.75 9.03
CA SER A 214 2.85 2.14 7.91
C SER A 214 2.32 1.65 6.57
N SER A 215 1.69 0.48 6.51
CA SER A 215 1.01 -0.01 5.31
C SER A 215 -0.16 0.90 4.88
N TYR A 216 -0.93 1.40 5.84
CA TYR A 216 -1.97 2.40 5.58
C TYR A 216 -1.36 3.74 5.11
N ALA A 217 -0.34 4.22 5.82
CA ALA A 217 0.26 5.52 5.53
C ALA A 217 0.77 5.60 4.09
N VAL A 218 1.51 4.58 3.61
CA VAL A 218 2.06 4.57 2.24
C VAL A 218 1.00 4.51 1.14
N LEU A 219 -0.24 4.14 1.47
CA LEU A 219 -1.37 4.19 0.54
C LEU A 219 -1.92 5.61 0.36
N ILE A 220 -1.95 6.41 1.44
CA ILE A 220 -2.57 7.76 1.41
C ILE A 220 -1.53 8.85 1.10
N VAL A 221 -0.25 8.62 1.40
CA VAL A 221 0.83 9.59 1.09
C VAL A 221 0.82 10.04 -0.37
N PRO A 222 0.68 9.17 -1.38
CA PRO A 222 0.62 9.60 -2.78
C PRO A 222 -0.51 10.59 -3.07
N LEU A 223 -1.63 10.48 -2.35
CA LEU A 223 -2.77 11.39 -2.52
C LEU A 223 -2.45 12.81 -2.04
N GLY A 224 -1.84 12.94 -0.86
CA GLY A 224 -1.38 14.23 -0.35
C GLY A 224 -0.25 14.83 -1.20
N MET A 225 0.67 13.99 -1.69
CA MET A 225 1.71 14.41 -2.64
C MET A 225 1.11 14.90 -3.95
N TYR A 226 0.07 14.24 -4.48
CA TYR A 226 -0.62 14.68 -5.69
C TYR A 226 -1.21 16.09 -5.52
N PHE A 227 -1.88 16.38 -4.42
CA PHE A 227 -2.43 17.72 -4.17
C PHE A 227 -1.33 18.79 -4.09
N TYR A 228 -0.18 18.48 -3.50
CA TYR A 228 0.96 19.40 -3.53
C TYR A 228 1.52 19.61 -4.94
N TRP A 229 1.69 18.53 -5.67
CA TRP A 229 2.35 18.47 -6.96
C TRP A 229 1.55 19.11 -8.09
N SER A 230 0.20 19.02 -8.05
CA SER A 230 -0.68 19.44 -9.14
C SER A 230 -1.50 20.69 -8.86
N ASP A 231 -1.82 21.01 -7.59
CA ASP A 231 -2.72 22.09 -7.25
C ASP A 231 -2.02 23.45 -7.24
N GLU A 232 -2.66 24.47 -7.83
CA GLU A 232 -2.12 25.83 -7.89
C GLU A 232 -2.57 26.70 -6.72
N ARG A 233 -3.62 26.31 -6.01
CA ARG A 233 -4.17 27.04 -4.88
C ARG A 233 -3.19 27.04 -3.71
N ARG A 234 -2.78 28.24 -3.28
CA ARG A 234 -1.79 28.40 -2.21
C ARG A 234 -2.15 27.65 -0.92
N TRP A 235 -3.41 27.74 -0.50
CA TRP A 235 -3.85 27.08 0.73
C TRP A 235 -3.76 25.55 0.63
N MET A 236 -4.07 24.97 -0.53
CA MET A 236 -3.98 23.53 -0.76
C MET A 236 -2.53 23.07 -0.70
N ARG A 237 -1.62 23.83 -1.31
CA ARG A 237 -0.16 23.54 -1.24
C ARG A 237 0.34 23.58 0.18
N ILE A 238 -0.06 24.59 0.98
CA ILE A 238 0.33 24.69 2.40
C ILE A 238 -0.22 23.48 3.19
N ALA A 239 -1.50 23.17 3.05
CA ALA A 239 -2.13 22.03 3.74
C ALA A 239 -1.44 20.69 3.36
N SER A 240 -1.16 20.50 2.07
CA SER A 240 -0.45 19.31 1.58
C SER A 240 1.01 19.26 2.04
N ALA A 241 1.70 20.41 2.14
CA ALA A 241 3.06 20.48 2.71
C ALA A 241 3.09 20.04 4.18
N ILE A 242 2.11 20.52 4.97
CA ILE A 242 1.96 20.11 6.37
C ILE A 242 1.68 18.59 6.43
N TYR A 243 0.78 18.09 5.58
CA TYR A 243 0.51 16.66 5.52
C TYR A 243 1.76 15.84 5.19
N ILE A 244 2.54 16.23 4.17
CA ILE A 244 3.80 15.56 3.80
C ILE A 244 4.78 15.58 4.97
N ALA A 245 4.93 16.72 5.65
CA ALA A 245 5.78 16.82 6.83
C ALA A 245 5.34 15.87 7.94
N LEU A 246 4.04 15.78 8.24
CA LEU A 246 3.49 14.85 9.22
C LEU A 246 3.72 13.40 8.81
N ALA A 247 3.50 13.06 7.53
CA ALA A 247 3.68 11.72 7.01
C ALA A 247 5.13 11.24 7.14
N PHE A 248 6.11 12.11 6.80
CA PHE A 248 7.53 11.78 6.96
C PHE A 248 7.97 11.77 8.42
N GLY A 249 7.47 12.69 9.25
CA GLY A 249 7.71 12.67 10.69
C GLY A 249 7.20 11.37 11.32
N MET A 250 6.02 10.92 10.90
CA MET A 250 5.46 9.67 11.38
C MET A 250 6.21 8.45 10.84
N LEU A 251 6.67 8.49 9.58
CA LEU A 251 7.49 7.42 9.00
C LEU A 251 8.70 7.10 9.87
N VAL A 252 9.46 8.11 10.30
CA VAL A 252 10.64 7.89 11.16
C VAL A 252 10.28 7.49 12.58
N THR A 253 9.10 7.87 13.09
CA THR A 253 8.66 7.51 14.44
C THR A 253 8.02 6.13 14.53
N THR A 254 7.58 5.53 13.42
CA THR A 254 7.00 4.18 13.41
C THR A 254 8.01 3.06 13.47
N ASN A 255 9.27 3.33 13.13
CA ASN A 255 10.33 2.32 13.04
C ASN A 255 9.96 1.12 12.14
N SER A 256 9.36 1.39 10.97
CA SER A 256 8.95 0.38 9.99
C SER A 256 9.81 0.45 8.73
N ASP A 257 10.75 -0.48 8.59
CA ASP A 257 11.72 -0.51 7.48
C ASP A 257 11.05 -0.62 6.11
N SER A 258 9.98 -1.40 6.02
CA SER A 258 9.20 -1.60 4.79
C SER A 258 8.58 -0.32 4.26
N ALA A 259 8.29 0.65 5.14
CA ALA A 259 7.74 1.93 4.74
C ALA A 259 8.75 2.78 3.97
N TYR A 260 10.05 2.70 4.27
CA TYR A 260 11.08 3.40 3.50
C TYR A 260 11.18 2.86 2.06
N VAL A 261 11.07 1.53 1.89
CA VAL A 261 11.03 0.91 0.55
C VAL A 261 9.83 1.43 -0.23
N ALA A 262 8.66 1.46 0.39
CA ALA A 262 7.45 1.98 -0.23
C ALA A 262 7.58 3.47 -0.61
N MET A 263 8.17 4.30 0.26
CA MET A 263 8.39 5.72 -0.01
C MET A 263 9.31 5.93 -1.22
N VAL A 264 10.40 5.16 -1.33
CA VAL A 264 11.27 5.21 -2.51
C VAL A 264 10.47 4.93 -3.78
N LEU A 265 9.60 3.92 -3.78
CA LEU A 265 8.76 3.58 -4.93
C LEU A 265 7.74 4.70 -5.26
N ILE A 266 7.13 5.34 -4.26
CA ILE A 266 6.27 6.51 -4.45
C ILE A 266 7.07 7.63 -5.14
N PHE A 267 8.24 7.95 -4.59
CA PHE A 267 9.09 9.00 -5.14
C PHE A 267 9.56 8.69 -6.56
N MET A 268 9.87 7.45 -6.89
CA MET A 268 10.23 7.04 -8.26
C MET A 268 9.07 7.31 -9.24
N VAL A 269 7.82 7.02 -8.85
CA VAL A 269 6.66 7.31 -9.70
C VAL A 269 6.50 8.82 -9.88
N PHE A 270 6.49 9.61 -8.83
CA PHE A 270 6.37 11.07 -8.94
C PHE A 270 7.54 11.68 -9.69
N PHE A 271 8.78 11.22 -9.46
CA PHE A 271 9.97 11.67 -10.19
C PHE A 271 9.82 11.45 -11.69
N ARG A 272 9.39 10.26 -12.11
CA ARG A 272 9.19 9.93 -13.52
C ARG A 272 8.31 10.96 -14.24
N TYR A 273 7.21 11.37 -13.63
CA TYR A 273 6.28 12.32 -14.24
C TYR A 273 6.63 13.78 -13.96
N SER A 274 7.50 14.03 -13.00
CA SER A 274 8.05 15.37 -12.77
C SER A 274 9.10 15.77 -13.81
N LEU A 275 9.71 14.81 -14.51
CA LEU A 275 10.60 15.07 -15.63
C LEU A 275 9.90 15.69 -16.86
N GLU A 276 8.56 15.73 -16.89
CA GLU A 276 7.81 16.31 -18.00
C GLU A 276 7.84 17.86 -18.05
N SER A 277 8.17 18.53 -16.96
CA SER A 277 8.33 19.98 -16.93
C SER A 277 9.15 20.47 -15.75
N ASN A 278 9.82 21.62 -15.93
CA ASN A 278 10.58 22.28 -14.87
C ASN A 278 9.70 22.61 -13.64
N GLU A 279 8.42 22.98 -13.85
CA GLU A 279 7.53 23.33 -12.76
C GLU A 279 7.19 22.10 -11.90
N ARG A 280 6.86 20.99 -12.54
CA ARG A 280 6.61 19.71 -11.84
C ARG A 280 7.84 19.22 -11.10
N MET A 281 9.03 19.38 -11.69
CA MET A 281 10.28 19.01 -11.04
C MET A 281 10.59 19.90 -9.84
N LYS A 282 10.34 21.20 -9.91
CA LYS A 282 10.49 22.09 -8.74
C LYS A 282 9.59 21.62 -7.59
N ARG A 283 8.32 21.32 -7.87
CA ARG A 283 7.38 20.81 -6.85
C ARG A 283 7.81 19.45 -6.29
N PHE A 284 8.37 18.58 -7.12
CA PHE A 284 8.93 17.31 -6.66
C PHE A 284 10.11 17.54 -5.69
N LEU A 285 11.03 18.43 -6.03
CA LEU A 285 12.16 18.80 -5.17
C LEU A 285 11.68 19.46 -3.86
N GLU A 286 10.65 20.30 -3.91
CA GLU A 286 10.02 20.86 -2.71
C GLU A 286 9.47 19.75 -1.80
N MET A 287 8.73 18.77 -2.34
CA MET A 287 8.22 17.64 -1.56
C MET A 287 9.35 16.81 -0.93
N ALA A 288 10.41 16.54 -1.69
CA ALA A 288 11.58 15.82 -1.17
C ALA A 288 12.26 16.63 -0.04
N GLY A 289 12.42 17.94 -0.23
CA GLY A 289 12.96 18.84 0.78
C GLY A 289 12.12 18.88 2.06
N ILE A 290 10.79 18.98 1.94
CA ILE A 290 9.86 18.92 3.09
C ILE A 290 10.01 17.61 3.85
N GLY A 291 10.05 16.48 3.14
CA GLY A 291 10.21 15.17 3.76
C GLY A 291 11.54 15.04 4.51
N LEU A 292 12.66 15.38 3.86
CA LEU A 292 13.99 15.34 4.48
C LEU A 292 14.09 16.28 5.69
N ALA A 293 13.56 17.51 5.58
CA ALA A 293 13.52 18.46 6.69
C ALA A 293 12.70 17.91 7.87
N SER A 294 11.54 17.32 7.61
CA SER A 294 10.70 16.72 8.64
C SER A 294 11.42 15.59 9.39
N MET A 295 12.14 14.71 8.69
CA MET A 295 12.94 13.65 9.30
C MET A 295 13.99 14.23 10.25
N GLN A 296 14.71 15.29 9.83
CA GLN A 296 15.72 15.96 10.67
C GLN A 296 15.10 16.70 11.86
N ILE A 297 13.91 17.29 11.69
CA ILE A 297 13.17 17.92 12.79
C ILE A 297 12.80 16.89 13.86
N ILE A 298 12.33 15.70 13.47
CA ILE A 298 12.05 14.63 14.44
C ILE A 298 13.35 14.21 15.16
N GLY A 299 14.46 14.07 14.46
CA GLY A 299 15.77 13.80 15.07
C GLY A 299 16.18 14.87 16.09
N LEU A 300 16.03 16.13 15.72
CA LEU A 300 16.29 17.26 16.63
C LEU A 300 15.36 17.24 17.86
N MET A 301 14.07 16.99 17.65
CA MET A 301 13.11 16.88 18.77
C MET A 301 13.49 15.73 19.72
N ARG A 302 13.92 14.60 19.18
CA ARG A 302 14.42 13.47 19.99
C ARG A 302 15.66 13.85 20.81
N ALA A 303 16.58 14.59 20.19
CA ALA A 303 17.79 15.08 20.89
C ALA A 303 17.47 16.13 21.98
N LEU A 304 16.49 17.01 21.74
CA LEU A 304 16.07 18.05 22.71
C LEU A 304 15.22 17.51 23.86
N PHE A 305 14.46 16.44 23.61
CA PHE A 305 13.53 15.84 24.58
C PHE A 305 13.81 14.34 24.80
N PRO A 306 15.02 13.96 25.24
CA PRO A 306 15.40 12.55 25.34
C PRO A 306 14.54 11.76 26.35
N GLU A 307 14.02 12.43 27.39
CA GLU A 307 13.14 11.81 28.38
C GLU A 307 11.75 11.46 27.84
N ARG A 308 11.32 12.14 26.78
CA ARG A 308 10.03 11.92 26.13
C ARG A 308 10.10 10.95 24.95
N THR A 309 11.30 10.58 24.55
CA THR A 309 11.48 9.58 23.50
C THR A 309 11.80 8.25 24.15
N PRO A 310 10.90 7.25 24.09
CA PRO A 310 11.25 5.92 24.57
C PRO A 310 12.46 5.41 23.80
N LYS A 311 13.47 4.94 24.50
CA LYS A 311 14.46 4.04 23.88
C LYS A 311 13.70 2.77 23.57
N LEU A 312 13.62 2.37 22.32
CA LEU A 312 13.03 1.09 21.97
C LEU A 312 13.80 -0.03 22.69
N ILE A 313 13.07 -0.84 23.43
CA ILE A 313 13.61 -1.88 24.30
C ILE A 313 14.38 -2.93 23.48
N THR A 314 14.07 -3.05 22.19
CA THR A 314 14.61 -4.08 21.31
C THR A 314 15.91 -3.69 20.59
N GLY A 315 16.39 -2.46 20.70
CA GLY A 315 17.62 -2.02 20.01
C GLY A 315 17.52 -1.96 18.48
N ASP A 316 16.34 -2.17 17.90
CA ASP A 316 16.10 -2.24 16.46
C ASP A 316 15.78 -0.89 15.81
N GLU A 317 16.09 0.22 16.47
CA GLU A 317 15.91 1.59 15.93
C GLU A 317 16.96 1.99 14.88
N LYS A 318 17.79 1.06 14.44
CA LYS A 318 18.95 1.36 13.57
C LYS A 318 18.60 2.20 12.35
N ILE A 319 17.48 1.90 11.68
CA ILE A 319 17.08 2.66 10.48
C ILE A 319 16.51 4.03 10.85
N THR A 320 15.69 4.13 11.88
CA THR A 320 15.17 5.41 12.37
C THR A 320 16.30 6.31 12.87
N GLU A 321 17.24 5.76 13.62
CA GLU A 321 18.42 6.50 14.09
C GLU A 321 19.29 6.93 12.92
N PHE A 322 19.56 6.05 11.97
CA PHE A 322 20.27 6.39 10.73
C PHE A 322 19.55 7.50 9.94
N ALA A 323 18.23 7.41 9.77
CA ALA A 323 17.44 8.37 9.02
C ALA A 323 17.37 9.76 9.69
N THR A 324 17.47 9.83 11.02
CA THR A 324 17.35 11.09 11.77
C THR A 324 18.67 11.72 12.18
N HIS A 325 19.76 10.93 12.28
CA HIS A 325 21.05 11.42 12.78
C HIS A 325 22.18 11.32 11.74
N SER A 326 22.00 10.56 10.65
CA SER A 326 23.06 10.46 9.65
C SER A 326 23.23 11.75 8.85
N PRO A 327 24.47 12.29 8.71
CA PRO A 327 24.74 13.49 7.93
C PRO A 327 24.39 13.34 6.44
N ILE A 328 24.22 12.09 5.95
CA ILE A 328 23.86 11.83 4.55
C ILE A 328 22.50 12.45 4.19
N PHE A 329 21.54 12.48 5.13
CA PHE A 329 20.23 13.09 4.90
C PHE A 329 20.29 14.62 4.91
N ILE A 330 21.20 15.20 5.68
CA ILE A 330 21.47 16.66 5.64
C ILE A 330 22.11 17.01 4.29
N VAL A 331 23.10 16.23 3.84
CA VAL A 331 23.71 16.41 2.52
C VAL A 331 22.67 16.24 1.40
N ALA A 332 21.83 15.21 1.48
CA ALA A 332 20.72 14.99 0.53
C ALA A 332 19.77 16.20 0.51
N PHE A 333 19.40 16.75 1.66
CA PHE A 333 18.57 17.95 1.76
C PHE A 333 19.24 19.14 1.06
N LEU A 334 20.53 19.40 1.32
CA LEU A 334 21.29 20.49 0.70
C LEU A 334 21.38 20.31 -0.83
N ILE A 335 21.58 19.07 -1.31
CA ILE A 335 21.57 18.76 -2.75
C ILE A 335 20.20 19.07 -3.35
N VAL A 336 19.11 18.65 -2.71
CA VAL A 336 17.73 18.92 -3.18
C VAL A 336 17.48 20.42 -3.25
N VAL A 337 17.88 21.19 -2.23
CA VAL A 337 17.75 22.65 -2.19
C VAL A 337 18.60 23.30 -3.30
N ALA A 338 19.84 22.84 -3.49
CA ALA A 338 20.72 23.36 -4.55
C ALA A 338 20.12 23.09 -5.95
N LEU A 339 19.62 21.88 -6.21
CA LEU A 339 18.95 21.53 -7.47
C LEU A 339 17.70 22.38 -7.70
N TYR A 340 16.91 22.60 -6.66
CA TYR A 340 15.74 23.48 -6.73
C TYR A 340 16.13 24.91 -7.10
N ILE A 341 17.14 25.47 -6.43
CA ILE A 341 17.64 26.83 -6.71
C ILE A 341 18.19 26.93 -8.15
N LEU A 342 19.00 25.95 -8.57
CA LEU A 342 19.54 25.92 -9.93
C LEU A 342 18.42 25.88 -10.97
N LEU A 343 17.42 25.00 -10.78
CA LEU A 343 16.29 24.89 -11.71
C LEU A 343 15.42 26.16 -11.70
N ARG A 344 15.30 26.85 -10.57
CA ARG A 344 14.57 28.11 -10.46
C ARG A 344 15.30 29.26 -11.15
N LEU A 345 16.65 29.33 -11.05
CA LEU A 345 17.45 30.39 -11.60
C LEU A 345 17.73 30.22 -13.09
N TYR A 346 18.08 29.01 -13.52
CA TYR A 346 18.58 28.71 -14.87
C TYR A 346 17.60 27.90 -15.71
N GLY A 347 16.47 27.47 -15.14
CA GLY A 347 15.39 26.79 -15.90
C GLY A 347 14.75 27.78 -16.89
N GLU A 348 13.97 27.24 -17.84
CA GLU A 348 13.21 28.04 -18.79
C GLU A 348 12.34 29.08 -18.07
N GLY A 349 12.45 30.36 -18.49
CA GLY A 349 11.77 31.48 -17.82
C GLY A 349 12.41 31.92 -16.49
N GLY A 350 13.54 31.35 -16.09
CA GLY A 350 14.24 31.71 -14.86
C GLY A 350 14.94 33.07 -14.95
N PRO A 351 15.17 33.76 -13.81
CA PRO A 351 15.68 35.14 -13.79
C PRO A 351 17.11 35.27 -14.35
N MET A 352 17.90 34.20 -14.39
CA MET A 352 19.26 34.23 -14.97
C MET A 352 19.27 33.93 -16.47
N VAL A 353 18.16 33.56 -17.04
CA VAL A 353 17.95 33.37 -18.48
C VAL A 353 17.55 34.74 -19.04
N LYS A 354 18.51 35.54 -19.52
CA LYS A 354 18.23 36.86 -20.05
C LYS A 354 17.34 36.79 -21.29
N SER A 355 16.18 37.40 -21.19
CA SER A 355 15.30 37.67 -22.32
C SER A 355 16.07 38.56 -23.32
N GLY A 356 16.46 38.03 -24.47
CA GLY A 356 17.19 38.75 -25.50
C GLY A 356 18.61 38.27 -25.85
N SER A 357 19.17 37.34 -25.06
CA SER A 357 20.52 36.78 -25.37
C SER A 357 20.47 35.54 -26.29
N GLY A 358 19.31 35.14 -26.75
CA GLY A 358 19.13 33.90 -27.56
C GLY A 358 19.43 32.59 -26.82
N LYS A 359 19.83 32.64 -25.56
CA LYS A 359 20.07 31.43 -24.75
C LYS A 359 18.74 30.94 -24.16
N LYS A 360 18.34 29.79 -24.59
CA LYS A 360 17.21 29.07 -23.97
C LYS A 360 17.63 28.60 -22.57
N GLY A 361 16.75 28.75 -21.59
CA GLY A 361 16.97 28.17 -20.27
C GLY A 361 16.98 26.62 -20.33
N PHE A 362 17.45 26.00 -19.26
CA PHE A 362 17.46 24.57 -19.13
C PHE A 362 16.02 24.04 -19.09
N ASP A 363 15.70 23.11 -19.98
CA ASP A 363 14.44 22.39 -20.02
C ASP A 363 14.69 20.91 -19.68
N ILE A 364 14.16 20.47 -18.52
CA ILE A 364 14.33 19.10 -18.05
C ILE A 364 13.61 18.11 -18.97
N SER A 365 12.51 18.52 -19.60
CA SER A 365 11.71 17.64 -20.46
C SER A 365 12.48 17.17 -21.69
N ALA A 366 13.40 17.98 -22.19
CA ALA A 366 14.31 17.62 -23.29
C ALA A 366 15.23 16.43 -22.92
N HIS A 367 15.48 16.23 -21.63
CA HIS A 367 16.37 15.20 -21.09
C HIS A 367 15.63 14.06 -20.37
N GLU A 368 14.30 14.06 -20.38
CA GLU A 368 13.42 13.12 -19.65
C GLU A 368 13.87 11.66 -19.80
N LYS A 369 14.04 11.20 -21.03
CA LYS A 369 14.39 9.80 -21.31
C LYS A 369 15.77 9.40 -20.79
N VAL A 370 16.73 10.31 -20.90
CA VAL A 370 18.13 10.08 -20.47
C VAL A 370 18.18 10.02 -18.94
N ILE A 371 17.63 11.05 -18.28
CA ILE A 371 17.60 11.12 -16.81
C ILE A 371 16.89 9.90 -16.24
N TRP A 372 15.73 9.51 -16.82
CA TRP A 372 14.99 8.35 -16.36
C TRP A 372 15.77 7.04 -16.51
N ARG A 373 16.47 6.85 -17.65
CA ARG A 373 17.32 5.66 -17.84
C ARG A 373 18.45 5.60 -16.82
N ILE A 374 19.15 6.73 -16.59
CA ILE A 374 20.20 6.82 -15.60
C ILE A 374 19.65 6.46 -14.21
N THR A 375 18.50 7.03 -13.83
CA THR A 375 17.85 6.74 -12.53
C THR A 375 17.50 5.27 -12.38
N LEU A 376 16.90 4.65 -13.40
CA LEU A 376 16.59 3.21 -13.36
C LEU A 376 17.86 2.36 -13.30
N THR A 377 18.88 2.69 -14.07
CA THR A 377 20.17 1.96 -14.03
C THR A 377 20.79 2.07 -12.65
N ALA A 378 20.83 3.28 -12.06
CA ALA A 378 21.35 3.47 -10.72
C ALA A 378 20.54 2.68 -9.67
N ALA A 379 19.21 2.70 -9.75
CA ALA A 379 18.34 1.91 -8.86
C ALA A 379 18.61 0.40 -9.01
N CYS A 380 18.72 -0.11 -10.23
CA CYS A 380 19.05 -1.52 -10.48
C CYS A 380 20.44 -1.89 -9.94
N LEU A 381 21.43 -1.01 -10.09
CA LEU A 381 22.79 -1.25 -9.56
C LEU A 381 22.79 -1.26 -8.02
N VAL A 382 22.06 -0.36 -7.37
CA VAL A 382 21.94 -0.34 -5.91
C VAL A 382 21.26 -1.60 -5.41
N ILE A 383 20.10 -1.97 -6.00
CA ILE A 383 19.37 -3.20 -5.62
C ILE A 383 20.24 -4.44 -5.87
N GLY A 384 20.88 -4.53 -7.04
CA GLY A 384 21.78 -5.62 -7.38
C GLY A 384 22.97 -5.70 -6.42
N GLY A 385 23.58 -4.55 -6.08
CA GLY A 385 24.69 -4.49 -5.11
C GLY A 385 24.27 -4.95 -3.71
N VAL A 386 23.09 -4.54 -3.24
CA VAL A 386 22.55 -5.01 -1.95
C VAL A 386 22.29 -6.52 -1.97
N LEU A 387 21.70 -7.06 -3.03
CA LEU A 387 21.46 -8.51 -3.16
C LEU A 387 22.77 -9.29 -3.21
N ILE A 388 23.76 -8.81 -3.96
CA ILE A 388 25.10 -9.42 -4.01
C ILE A 388 25.75 -9.38 -2.61
N ALA A 389 25.66 -8.25 -1.91
CA ALA A 389 26.20 -8.13 -0.55
C ALA A 389 25.55 -9.13 0.41
N ILE A 390 24.20 -9.29 0.34
CA ILE A 390 23.48 -10.29 1.13
C ILE A 390 23.98 -11.70 0.81
N ILE A 391 24.14 -12.05 -0.47
CA ILE A 391 24.64 -13.37 -0.89
C ILE A 391 26.07 -13.58 -0.39
N VAL A 392 26.96 -12.61 -0.61
CA VAL A 392 28.37 -12.69 -0.25
C VAL A 392 28.54 -12.86 1.26
N VAL A 393 27.83 -12.09 2.08
CA VAL A 393 27.89 -12.17 3.54
C VAL A 393 27.24 -13.46 4.05
N THR A 394 26.06 -13.82 3.55
CA THR A 394 25.32 -15.01 4.00
C THR A 394 26.09 -16.30 3.75
N PHE A 395 26.77 -16.41 2.62
CA PHE A 395 27.52 -17.61 2.24
C PHE A 395 29.03 -17.52 2.53
N HIS A 396 29.46 -16.48 3.25
CA HIS A 396 30.89 -16.28 3.62
C HIS A 396 31.81 -16.37 2.39
N LEU A 397 31.43 -15.71 1.29
CA LEU A 397 32.16 -15.83 0.01
C LEU A 397 33.44 -14.99 -0.04
N LEU A 398 33.69 -14.10 0.92
CA LEU A 398 34.94 -13.32 1.00
C LEU A 398 35.96 -14.01 1.89
N PRO A 399 37.25 -13.92 1.57
CA PRO A 399 38.30 -14.46 2.40
C PRO A 399 38.39 -13.72 3.74
N GLU A 400 38.85 -14.41 4.79
CA GLU A 400 38.99 -13.84 6.15
C GLU A 400 39.91 -12.61 6.21
N SER A 401 40.80 -12.44 5.24
CA SER A 401 41.64 -11.25 5.09
C SER A 401 40.83 -9.98 4.73
N VAL A 402 39.64 -10.13 4.18
CA VAL A 402 38.71 -9.01 3.81
C VAL A 402 37.68 -8.82 4.90
N ILE A 403 37.04 -9.88 5.35
CA ILE A 403 36.08 -9.86 6.46
C ILE A 403 36.46 -10.97 7.44
N PRO A 404 37.00 -10.63 8.61
CA PRO A 404 37.33 -11.60 9.65
C PRO A 404 36.14 -12.43 10.08
N ALA A 405 36.33 -13.70 10.41
CA ALA A 405 35.26 -14.63 10.78
C ALA A 405 34.47 -14.19 12.03
N ASP A 406 35.08 -13.41 12.92
CA ASP A 406 34.45 -12.84 14.12
C ASP A 406 33.77 -11.48 13.90
N SER A 407 33.77 -10.98 12.66
CA SER A 407 33.19 -9.66 12.30
C SER A 407 31.72 -9.56 12.70
N GLU A 408 31.33 -8.38 13.21
CA GLU A 408 29.96 -8.05 13.57
C GLU A 408 28.99 -8.15 12.37
N ILE A 409 29.51 -8.08 11.12
CA ILE A 409 28.70 -8.24 9.92
C ILE A 409 28.06 -9.64 9.84
N TYR A 410 28.70 -10.66 10.44
CA TYR A 410 28.20 -12.02 10.51
C TYR A 410 27.30 -12.29 11.73
N LYS A 411 27.24 -11.35 12.71
CA LYS A 411 26.50 -11.50 13.97
C LYS A 411 25.10 -10.86 13.99
N GLY A 412 24.45 -10.71 12.83
CA GLY A 412 23.09 -10.17 12.77
C GLY A 412 22.98 -8.82 12.04
N SER A 413 23.84 -8.58 11.05
CA SER A 413 23.69 -7.43 10.16
C SER A 413 22.52 -7.63 9.19
N PHE A 414 22.06 -6.53 8.58
CA PHE A 414 21.10 -6.56 7.48
C PHE A 414 21.55 -7.45 6.31
N PHE A 415 22.85 -7.59 6.11
CA PHE A 415 23.42 -8.38 5.02
C PHE A 415 23.55 -9.88 5.34
N MET A 416 23.41 -10.30 6.59
CA MET A 416 23.46 -11.71 6.98
C MET A 416 22.06 -12.32 7.02
N PHE A 417 21.65 -13.00 5.94
CA PHE A 417 20.35 -13.66 5.88
C PHE A 417 20.39 -14.98 6.67
N ASN A 418 19.84 -14.95 7.86
CA ASN A 418 19.69 -16.09 8.77
C ASN A 418 18.27 -16.14 9.36
N ASP A 419 17.99 -17.08 10.24
CA ASP A 419 16.66 -17.27 10.82
C ASP A 419 16.14 -16.06 11.61
N SER A 420 17.01 -15.28 12.24
CA SER A 420 16.65 -14.06 12.96
C SER A 420 16.55 -12.82 12.08
N TRP A 421 16.95 -12.90 10.79
CA TRP A 421 16.93 -11.78 9.86
C TRP A 421 15.57 -11.10 9.77
N GLY A 422 15.58 -9.78 9.83
CA GLY A 422 14.35 -8.98 9.67
C GLY A 422 13.26 -9.31 10.72
N ASN A 423 13.66 -9.50 11.97
CA ASN A 423 12.75 -9.91 13.05
C ASN A 423 12.07 -11.25 12.72
N HIS A 424 12.87 -12.30 12.57
CA HIS A 424 12.47 -13.69 12.27
C HIS A 424 11.84 -13.93 10.88
N ARG A 425 11.82 -12.91 9.98
CA ARG A 425 11.36 -13.12 8.60
C ARG A 425 12.22 -14.13 7.85
N GLY A 426 13.54 -14.19 8.12
CA GLY A 426 14.42 -15.19 7.51
C GLY A 426 13.97 -16.61 7.75
N PHE A 427 13.60 -16.97 8.99
CA PHE A 427 13.00 -18.26 9.31
C PHE A 427 11.67 -18.48 8.58
N ASN A 428 10.77 -17.52 8.64
CA ASN A 428 9.43 -17.64 8.04
C ASN A 428 9.51 -17.84 6.52
N TRP A 429 10.40 -17.09 5.83
CA TRP A 429 10.61 -17.24 4.39
C TRP A 429 11.22 -18.59 4.03
N ARG A 430 12.19 -19.04 4.82
CA ARG A 430 12.82 -20.36 4.63
C ARG A 430 11.80 -21.48 4.80
N MET A 431 10.88 -21.37 5.76
CA MET A 431 9.79 -22.35 5.95
C MET A 431 8.79 -22.29 4.81
N ALA A 432 8.38 -21.12 4.34
CA ALA A 432 7.52 -20.99 3.17
C ALA A 432 8.13 -21.64 1.92
N VAL A 433 9.42 -21.38 1.65
CA VAL A 433 10.15 -22.01 0.53
C VAL A 433 10.28 -23.52 0.72
N LYS A 434 10.52 -23.98 1.96
CA LYS A 434 10.58 -25.43 2.27
C LYS A 434 9.22 -26.10 2.03
N ALA A 435 8.12 -25.48 2.48
CA ALA A 435 6.77 -25.97 2.21
C ALA A 435 6.53 -26.13 0.71
N LEU A 436 6.86 -25.11 -0.09
CA LEU A 436 6.73 -25.16 -1.55
C LEU A 436 7.58 -26.27 -2.19
N LYS A 437 8.80 -26.49 -1.71
CA LYS A 437 9.65 -27.61 -2.16
C LYS A 437 9.03 -28.97 -1.81
N ASN A 438 8.51 -29.11 -0.59
CA ASN A 438 7.86 -30.34 -0.14
C ASN A 438 6.56 -30.63 -0.91
N ILE A 439 5.76 -29.56 -1.18
CA ILE A 439 4.57 -29.63 -2.05
C ILE A 439 4.97 -30.13 -3.45
N PHE A 440 5.99 -29.53 -4.05
CA PHE A 440 6.45 -29.91 -5.39
C PHE A 440 7.00 -31.33 -5.44
N ALA A 441 7.69 -31.78 -4.39
CA ALA A 441 8.23 -33.13 -4.26
C ALA A 441 7.18 -34.17 -3.88
N GLY A 442 5.90 -33.78 -3.62
CA GLY A 442 4.85 -34.66 -3.16
C GLY A 442 5.08 -35.21 -1.74
N GLN A 443 5.96 -34.58 -0.96
CA GLN A 443 6.27 -34.98 0.41
C GLN A 443 5.20 -34.43 1.38
N GLY A 444 4.87 -35.20 2.40
CA GLY A 444 3.89 -34.79 3.43
C GLY A 444 2.40 -35.04 3.07
N THR A 445 2.07 -35.41 1.85
CA THR A 445 0.69 -35.63 1.42
C THR A 445 0.34 -37.07 1.07
N GLY A 446 1.33 -37.93 0.87
CA GLY A 446 1.15 -39.29 0.41
C GLY A 446 0.53 -39.44 -0.99
N SER A 447 0.21 -38.32 -1.67
CA SER A 447 -0.41 -38.30 -2.99
C SER A 447 0.13 -37.18 -3.86
N PHE A 448 0.55 -37.54 -5.09
CA PHE A 448 0.96 -36.59 -6.12
C PHE A 448 -0.17 -35.58 -6.46
N PHE A 449 -1.41 -36.03 -6.50
CA PHE A 449 -2.55 -35.15 -6.82
C PHE A 449 -2.79 -34.08 -5.75
N THR A 450 -2.58 -34.40 -4.47
CA THR A 450 -2.70 -33.40 -3.39
C THR A 450 -1.57 -32.36 -3.49
N GLY A 451 -0.34 -32.79 -3.77
CA GLY A 451 0.77 -31.85 -4.00
C GLY A 451 0.51 -30.94 -5.21
N LEU A 452 0.04 -31.49 -6.33
CA LEU A 452 -0.31 -30.71 -7.51
C LEU A 452 -1.45 -29.70 -7.23
N LYS A 453 -2.47 -30.11 -6.46
CA LYS A 453 -3.55 -29.23 -6.00
C LYS A 453 -2.99 -28.09 -5.16
N ASP A 454 -2.18 -28.40 -4.14
CA ASP A 454 -1.60 -27.39 -3.26
C ASP A 454 -0.64 -26.42 -4.00
N LEU A 455 0.04 -26.90 -5.03
CA LEU A 455 0.88 -26.04 -5.90
C LEU A 455 0.05 -25.07 -6.75
N LEU A 456 -1.05 -25.55 -7.34
CA LEU A 456 -1.86 -24.76 -8.28
C LEU A 456 -2.80 -23.80 -7.57
N VAL A 457 -3.49 -24.24 -6.53
CA VAL A 457 -4.56 -23.49 -5.85
C VAL A 457 -4.32 -23.24 -4.35
N GLY A 458 -3.21 -23.76 -3.81
CA GLY A 458 -2.82 -23.56 -2.42
C GLY A 458 -3.60 -24.39 -1.41
N ASN A 459 -3.42 -24.03 -0.14
CA ASN A 459 -4.00 -24.71 1.01
C ASN A 459 -5.32 -24.08 1.51
N GLY A 460 -5.76 -22.99 0.90
CA GLY A 460 -6.94 -22.20 1.27
C GLY A 460 -6.57 -20.75 1.62
N PRO A 461 -7.47 -19.78 1.31
CA PRO A 461 -7.25 -18.39 1.69
C PRO A 461 -6.96 -18.27 3.19
N ASP A 462 -5.88 -17.58 3.56
CA ASP A 462 -5.40 -17.38 4.93
C ASP A 462 -5.02 -18.67 5.71
N CYS A 463 -4.89 -19.83 5.04
CA CYS A 463 -4.54 -21.12 5.64
C CYS A 463 -3.02 -21.38 5.63
N PHE A 464 -2.20 -20.36 5.92
CA PHE A 464 -0.75 -20.52 5.96
C PHE A 464 -0.30 -21.46 7.08
N GLU A 465 -0.91 -21.36 8.28
CA GLU A 465 -0.57 -22.25 9.40
C GLU A 465 -0.82 -23.72 9.08
N ILE A 466 -1.92 -24.03 8.36
CA ILE A 466 -2.24 -25.40 7.95
C ILE A 466 -1.14 -25.97 7.05
N ALA A 467 -0.66 -25.15 6.10
CA ALA A 467 0.47 -25.55 5.26
C ALA A 467 1.76 -25.77 6.06
N MET A 468 2.04 -24.93 7.06
CA MET A 468 3.20 -25.09 7.92
C MET A 468 3.11 -26.34 8.80
N GLU A 469 1.94 -26.63 9.36
CA GLU A 469 1.69 -27.87 10.11
C GLU A 469 1.87 -29.11 9.22
N LYS A 470 1.41 -29.06 8.00
CA LYS A 470 1.47 -30.17 7.05
C LYS A 470 2.88 -30.44 6.52
N TYR A 471 3.66 -29.40 6.23
CA TYR A 471 4.90 -29.54 5.48
C TYR A 471 6.17 -29.20 6.28
N CYS A 472 6.06 -28.50 7.42
CA CYS A 472 7.21 -27.96 8.16
C CYS A 472 7.06 -28.04 9.68
N GLN A 473 6.11 -28.83 10.21
CA GLN A 473 5.75 -28.82 11.63
C GLN A 473 6.94 -29.03 12.60
N PRO A 474 7.87 -29.98 12.40
CA PRO A 474 8.96 -30.17 13.36
C PRO A 474 9.81 -28.92 13.57
N GLU A 475 10.20 -28.25 12.49
CA GLU A 475 11.06 -27.07 12.56
C GLU A 475 10.31 -25.84 13.10
N VAL A 476 9.05 -25.66 12.68
CA VAL A 476 8.22 -24.56 13.16
C VAL A 476 7.95 -24.70 14.65
N SER A 477 7.59 -25.90 15.12
CA SER A 477 7.36 -26.17 16.54
C SER A 477 8.62 -25.99 17.39
N GLN A 478 9.77 -26.42 16.89
CA GLN A 478 11.06 -26.25 17.58
C GLN A 478 11.43 -24.77 17.69
N TYR A 479 11.34 -24.02 16.59
CA TYR A 479 11.77 -22.62 16.53
C TYR A 479 10.84 -21.70 17.33
N TRP A 480 9.53 -21.85 17.16
CA TRP A 480 8.51 -21.03 17.81
C TRP A 480 8.01 -21.61 19.14
N LYS A 481 8.70 -22.63 19.70
CA LYS A 481 8.38 -23.25 20.99
C LYS A 481 6.92 -23.71 21.10
N GLY A 482 6.42 -24.35 20.07
CA GLY A 482 5.05 -24.85 19.98
C GLY A 482 4.01 -23.82 19.51
N LEU A 483 4.39 -22.57 19.28
CA LEU A 483 3.49 -21.59 18.67
C LEU A 483 3.35 -21.86 17.16
N LYS A 484 2.18 -21.54 16.62
CA LYS A 484 1.88 -21.70 15.21
C LYS A 484 2.43 -20.55 14.39
N LEU A 485 2.84 -20.83 13.16
CA LEU A 485 3.29 -19.83 12.21
C LEU A 485 2.14 -19.48 11.25
N ALA A 486 1.48 -18.36 11.51
CA ALA A 486 0.26 -17.98 10.81
C ALA A 486 0.48 -17.20 9.50
N CYS A 487 1.69 -16.66 9.25
CA CYS A 487 2.00 -15.99 7.98
C CYS A 487 3.50 -15.94 7.68
N ALA A 488 3.84 -15.79 6.40
CA ALA A 488 5.22 -15.67 5.93
C ALA A 488 5.87 -14.32 6.25
N HIS A 489 5.14 -13.28 6.64
CA HIS A 489 5.60 -11.88 6.63
C HIS A 489 6.21 -11.44 5.29
N ASN A 490 5.68 -12.01 4.21
CA ASN A 490 5.88 -11.64 2.82
C ASN A 490 4.59 -12.04 2.09
N GLU A 491 3.85 -11.07 1.61
CA GLU A 491 2.52 -11.29 1.01
C GLU A 491 2.57 -12.25 -0.17
N PHE A 492 3.61 -12.14 -1.00
CA PHE A 492 3.72 -12.97 -2.20
C PHE A 492 4.04 -14.43 -1.89
N LEU A 493 4.95 -14.68 -0.94
CA LEU A 493 5.23 -16.03 -0.44
C LEU A 493 4.02 -16.60 0.31
N ASN A 494 3.35 -15.77 1.12
CA ASN A 494 2.15 -16.16 1.82
C ASN A 494 1.07 -16.61 0.83
N LEU A 495 0.81 -15.78 -0.18
CA LEU A 495 -0.20 -16.06 -1.20
C LEU A 495 0.16 -17.27 -2.05
N LEU A 496 1.45 -17.49 -2.33
CA LEU A 496 1.90 -18.67 -3.09
C LEU A 496 1.62 -19.98 -2.33
N VAL A 497 1.73 -19.96 -1.00
CA VAL A 497 1.41 -21.13 -0.15
C VAL A 497 -0.10 -21.29 0.03
N THR A 498 -0.83 -20.19 0.21
CA THR A 498 -2.27 -20.22 0.54
C THR A 498 -3.18 -20.28 -0.68
N GLY A 499 -2.85 -19.55 -1.75
CA GLY A 499 -3.62 -19.42 -2.99
C GLY A 499 -2.99 -20.11 -4.21
N GLY A 500 -1.79 -20.69 -4.04
CA GLY A 500 -1.05 -21.36 -5.10
C GLY A 500 -0.61 -20.42 -6.24
N ILE A 501 -0.14 -21.01 -7.33
CA ILE A 501 0.32 -20.26 -8.52
C ILE A 501 -0.83 -19.46 -9.13
N LEU A 502 -2.04 -20.03 -9.22
CA LEU A 502 -3.17 -19.36 -9.85
C LEU A 502 -3.60 -18.12 -9.06
N GLY A 503 -3.70 -18.22 -7.73
CA GLY A 503 -3.99 -17.09 -6.85
C GLY A 503 -2.92 -16.00 -6.96
N THR A 504 -1.65 -16.37 -6.87
CA THR A 504 -0.52 -15.44 -6.88
C THR A 504 -0.41 -14.71 -8.22
N VAL A 505 -0.45 -15.42 -9.33
CA VAL A 505 -0.32 -14.81 -10.69
C VAL A 505 -1.49 -13.88 -10.97
N SER A 506 -2.71 -14.29 -10.62
CA SER A 506 -3.88 -13.44 -10.84
C SER A 506 -3.87 -12.20 -9.92
N TYR A 507 -3.45 -12.32 -8.66
CA TYR A 507 -3.31 -11.18 -7.74
C TYR A 507 -2.26 -10.17 -8.22
N ILE A 508 -1.05 -10.63 -8.55
CA ILE A 508 -0.01 -9.77 -9.14
C ILE A 508 -0.51 -9.17 -10.47
N GLY A 509 -1.25 -9.96 -11.24
CA GLY A 509 -1.88 -9.51 -12.48
C GLY A 509 -2.83 -8.33 -12.27
N ILE A 510 -3.64 -8.31 -11.20
CA ILE A 510 -4.48 -7.15 -10.83
C ILE A 510 -3.60 -5.92 -10.63
N MET A 511 -2.55 -6.02 -9.80
CA MET A 511 -1.67 -4.90 -9.46
C MET A 511 -0.97 -4.33 -10.71
N VAL A 512 -0.32 -5.19 -11.47
CA VAL A 512 0.47 -4.79 -12.65
C VAL A 512 -0.42 -4.25 -13.77
N SER A 513 -1.58 -4.87 -14.02
CA SER A 513 -2.50 -4.38 -15.05
C SER A 513 -3.13 -3.05 -14.65
N CYS A 514 -3.56 -2.88 -13.41
CA CYS A 514 -4.09 -1.63 -12.89
C CYS A 514 -3.05 -0.49 -13.01
N PHE A 515 -1.81 -0.75 -12.59
CA PHE A 515 -0.71 0.20 -12.76
C PHE A 515 -0.52 0.61 -14.22
N LYS A 516 -0.46 -0.35 -15.15
CA LYS A 516 -0.31 -0.09 -16.60
C LYS A 516 -1.49 0.68 -17.18
N GLU A 517 -2.71 0.35 -16.78
CA GLU A 517 -3.91 1.07 -17.23
C GLU A 517 -3.89 2.52 -16.73
N CYS A 518 -3.54 2.77 -15.48
CA CYS A 518 -3.37 4.11 -14.94
C CYS A 518 -2.25 4.87 -15.67
N ALA A 519 -1.09 4.24 -15.88
CA ALA A 519 0.04 4.84 -16.59
C ALA A 519 -0.32 5.26 -18.03
N SER A 520 -1.26 4.55 -18.68
CA SER A 520 -1.68 4.87 -20.07
C SER A 520 -2.43 6.20 -20.20
N VAL A 521 -3.00 6.73 -19.11
CA VAL A 521 -3.80 7.96 -19.13
C VAL A 521 -3.21 9.12 -18.32
N VAL A 522 -2.11 8.92 -17.59
CA VAL A 522 -1.55 9.90 -16.65
C VAL A 522 -1.18 11.24 -17.31
N LYS A 523 -0.82 11.25 -18.60
CA LYS A 523 -0.55 12.49 -19.34
C LYS A 523 -1.80 13.32 -19.62
N LYS A 524 -2.96 12.66 -19.71
CA LYS A 524 -4.26 13.28 -19.98
C LYS A 524 -4.98 13.67 -18.70
N GLU A 525 -4.87 12.81 -17.70
CA GLU A 525 -5.48 13.01 -16.38
C GLU A 525 -4.45 12.74 -15.28
N PRO A 526 -3.66 13.76 -14.91
CA PRO A 526 -2.58 13.61 -13.91
C PRO A 526 -3.06 13.13 -12.54
N ALA A 527 -4.35 13.29 -12.22
CA ALA A 527 -4.89 12.84 -10.93
C ALA A 527 -4.72 11.33 -10.69
N VAL A 528 -4.62 10.55 -11.76
CA VAL A 528 -4.41 9.11 -11.66
C VAL A 528 -3.08 8.73 -11.00
N ILE A 529 -2.10 9.66 -10.95
CA ILE A 529 -0.76 9.38 -10.39
C ILE A 529 -0.83 8.97 -8.91
N ALA A 530 -1.75 9.56 -8.14
CA ALA A 530 -1.92 9.24 -6.73
C ALA A 530 -2.28 7.76 -6.51
N PHE A 531 -3.21 7.27 -7.31
CA PHE A 531 -3.71 5.89 -7.22
C PHE A 531 -2.72 4.90 -7.83
N MET A 532 -2.07 5.30 -8.90
CA MET A 532 -1.01 4.52 -9.55
C MET A 532 0.19 4.33 -8.61
N ALA A 533 0.63 5.37 -7.90
CA ALA A 533 1.79 5.30 -7.01
C ALA A 533 1.52 4.47 -5.75
N ALA A 534 0.26 4.36 -5.30
CA ALA A 534 -0.12 3.53 -4.17
C ALA A 534 0.12 2.02 -4.44
N ILE A 535 0.05 1.58 -5.70
CA ILE A 535 0.23 0.17 -6.06
C ILE A 535 1.65 -0.33 -5.80
N PRO A 536 2.72 0.23 -6.41
CA PRO A 536 4.08 -0.22 -6.11
C PRO A 536 4.47 0.07 -4.66
N ALA A 537 3.95 1.13 -4.03
CA ALA A 537 4.16 1.40 -2.61
C ALA A 537 3.66 0.25 -1.73
N TYR A 538 2.44 -0.21 -1.95
CA TYR A 538 1.89 -1.36 -1.25
C TYR A 538 2.68 -2.63 -1.54
N MET A 539 2.99 -2.91 -2.80
CA MET A 539 3.78 -4.09 -3.17
C MET A 539 5.15 -4.12 -2.50
N GLY A 540 5.84 -2.97 -2.46
CA GLY A 540 7.14 -2.84 -1.81
C GLY A 540 7.06 -2.97 -0.28
N HIS A 541 6.03 -2.38 0.34
CA HIS A 541 5.77 -2.53 1.77
C HIS A 541 5.46 -3.99 2.11
N ASN A 542 4.55 -4.61 1.39
CA ASN A 542 4.06 -5.95 1.69
C ASN A 542 4.98 -7.08 1.20
N PHE A 543 6.08 -6.75 0.55
CA PHE A 543 7.20 -7.68 0.40
C PHE A 543 7.80 -8.07 1.76
N PHE A 544 7.63 -7.22 2.79
CA PHE A 544 8.05 -7.46 4.18
C PHE A 544 6.87 -7.52 5.17
N CYS A 545 5.64 -7.55 4.66
CA CYS A 545 4.42 -7.59 5.44
C CYS A 545 3.42 -8.58 4.81
N TYR A 546 2.14 -8.47 5.11
CA TYR A 546 1.08 -9.38 4.65
C TYR A 546 -0.23 -8.62 4.49
N GLN A 547 -1.21 -9.25 3.83
CA GLN A 547 -2.57 -8.72 3.73
C GLN A 547 -3.21 -8.57 5.11
N GLN A 548 -4.00 -7.52 5.27
CA GLN A 548 -4.70 -7.22 6.52
C GLN A 548 -5.89 -6.30 6.28
N CYS A 549 -6.87 -6.37 7.17
CA CYS A 549 -8.10 -5.58 7.04
C CYS A 549 -7.88 -4.06 7.06
N ILE A 550 -6.78 -3.57 7.63
CA ILE A 550 -6.53 -2.12 7.81
C ILE A 550 -6.10 -1.44 6.51
N CYS A 551 -5.32 -2.10 5.67
CA CYS A 551 -4.75 -1.47 4.47
C CYS A 551 -5.26 -2.08 3.16
N THR A 552 -5.43 -3.40 3.08
CA THR A 552 -5.78 -4.07 1.82
C THR A 552 -7.10 -3.59 1.21
N PRO A 553 -8.21 -3.40 1.96
CA PRO A 553 -9.44 -2.85 1.39
C PRO A 553 -9.24 -1.43 0.85
N ILE A 554 -8.41 -0.61 1.50
CA ILE A 554 -8.10 0.75 1.04
C ILE A 554 -7.35 0.71 -0.29
N LEU A 555 -6.39 -0.19 -0.47
CA LEU A 555 -5.70 -0.36 -1.75
C LEU A 555 -6.69 -0.66 -2.88
N PHE A 556 -7.61 -1.62 -2.67
CA PHE A 556 -8.59 -2.00 -3.70
C PHE A 556 -9.56 -0.86 -4.03
N ILE A 557 -9.92 -0.02 -3.05
CA ILE A 557 -10.70 1.20 -3.28
C ILE A 557 -9.88 2.20 -4.12
N LEU A 558 -8.62 2.46 -3.77
CA LEU A 558 -7.76 3.38 -4.51
C LEU A 558 -7.51 2.91 -5.94
N MET A 559 -7.28 1.62 -6.16
CA MET A 559 -7.20 1.03 -7.49
C MET A 559 -8.52 1.22 -8.26
N GLY A 560 -9.66 1.02 -7.59
CA GLY A 560 -10.98 1.27 -8.16
C GLY A 560 -11.16 2.72 -8.62
N ILE A 561 -10.71 3.69 -7.83
CA ILE A 561 -10.73 5.11 -8.19
C ILE A 561 -9.81 5.38 -9.41
N GLY A 562 -8.61 4.83 -9.41
CA GLY A 562 -7.69 4.93 -10.56
C GLY A 562 -8.32 4.39 -11.85
N LEU A 563 -8.94 3.21 -11.79
CA LEU A 563 -9.63 2.61 -12.93
C LEU A 563 -10.87 3.40 -13.36
N MET A 564 -11.59 4.05 -12.43
CA MET A 564 -12.70 4.95 -12.77
C MET A 564 -12.19 6.10 -13.65
N ILE A 565 -11.07 6.71 -13.29
CA ILE A 565 -10.44 7.77 -14.09
C ILE A 565 -10.08 7.24 -15.48
N VAL A 566 -9.41 6.09 -15.55
CA VAL A 566 -9.05 5.44 -16.83
C VAL A 566 -10.27 5.23 -17.73
N ARG A 567 -11.38 4.73 -17.15
CA ARG A 567 -12.64 4.51 -17.89
C ARG A 567 -13.25 5.80 -18.39
N SER A 568 -13.19 6.87 -17.58
CA SER A 568 -13.70 8.19 -17.97
C SER A 568 -12.94 8.74 -19.17
N VAL A 569 -11.59 8.72 -19.14
CA VAL A 569 -10.74 9.19 -20.23
C VAL A 569 -10.98 8.38 -21.51
N ARG A 570 -11.01 7.05 -21.44
CA ARG A 570 -11.26 6.19 -22.61
C ARG A 570 -12.65 6.40 -23.22
N LYS A 571 -13.65 6.68 -22.38
CA LYS A 571 -15.01 6.99 -22.86
C LYS A 571 -15.06 8.31 -23.63
N GLU A 572 -14.37 9.34 -23.15
CA GLU A 572 -14.25 10.63 -23.85
C GLU A 572 -13.55 10.49 -25.19
N GLU A 573 -12.45 9.74 -25.25
CA GLU A 573 -11.73 9.42 -26.49
C GLU A 573 -12.61 8.68 -27.51
N SER A 574 -13.35 7.68 -27.04
CA SER A 574 -14.27 6.93 -27.91
C SER A 574 -15.40 7.79 -28.45
N GLN A 575 -15.84 8.79 -27.67
CA GLN A 575 -16.86 9.74 -28.13
C GLN A 575 -16.29 10.76 -29.13
N ALA A 576 -15.08 11.26 -28.87
CA ALA A 576 -14.39 12.18 -29.79
C ALA A 576 -14.08 11.52 -31.14
N ALA A 577 -13.69 10.24 -31.15
CA ALA A 577 -13.44 9.49 -32.38
C ALA A 577 -14.71 9.19 -33.22
N LYS A 578 -15.92 9.33 -32.61
CA LYS A 578 -17.21 9.10 -33.29
C LYS A 578 -17.84 10.38 -33.85
N ASN A 579 -17.36 11.52 -33.41
CA ASN A 579 -17.78 12.84 -33.91
C ASN A 579 -16.80 13.35 -34.97
#